data_610d5f71d78dd5e7c47c96ea4c8b5b92
#
_entry.id   610d5f71d78dd5e7c47c96ea4c8b5b92
#
_cell.length_a   1.000
_cell.length_b   1.000
_cell.length_c   1.000
_cell.angle_alpha   90.00
_cell.angle_beta   90.00
_cell.angle_gamma   90.00
#
_symmetry.space_group_name_H-M   'P 1'
#
loop_
_entity.id
_entity.type
_entity.pdbx_description
1 polymer ?
#
loop_
_entity_poly.entity_id
_entity_poly.type
_entity_poly.pdbx_seq_one_letter_code
_entity_poly.pdbx_strand_id
1 'polypeptide(L)'
;MAPKNKFTKEEMVAAALQVVRTKGIEGLTAKTMADALGTSTQPIFTAFGSMDIVRQEVCAAAVRVYDRYTNAGLQEKIPFFGVGMQYIRFAREEPELYRLLFLTRAQGQGWSAMQSMKHLQTLVRPTLMEIYQITELEADLYFRDLWFVVHSLSTLIVTGDCPYSDQEIGQVLTGVSISIYKSIKEITGFAAGTFDRDAAFRALVGKGPRVQEDD
;
A
#
# COMPACT_ATOMS: atom_id res chain seq x y z
N MET A 1 15.56 21.90 38.93
CA MET A 1 14.56 21.02 38.27
C MET A 1 14.48 21.41 36.81
N ALA A 2 14.82 20.50 35.88
CA ALA A 2 14.61 20.77 34.47
C ALA A 2 13.09 20.90 34.20
N PRO A 3 12.64 21.84 33.39
CA PRO A 3 11.22 22.00 33.10
C PRO A 3 10.71 20.71 32.43
N LYS A 4 9.65 20.13 33.05
CA LYS A 4 8.97 18.94 32.52
C LYS A 4 8.48 19.28 31.11
N ASN A 5 8.94 18.55 30.11
CA ASN A 5 8.43 18.73 28.75
C ASN A 5 6.90 18.65 28.79
N LYS A 6 6.22 19.68 28.26
CA LYS A 6 4.76 19.79 28.25
C LYS A 6 4.11 18.68 27.42
N PHE A 7 4.86 18.13 26.45
CA PHE A 7 4.41 17.08 25.51
C PHE A 7 5.47 15.96 25.43
N THR A 8 5.01 14.73 25.25
CA THR A 8 5.87 13.59 24.90
C THR A 8 6.24 13.62 23.43
N LYS A 9 7.25 12.84 23.02
CA LYS A 9 7.60 12.69 21.59
C LYS A 9 6.43 12.10 20.78
N GLU A 10 5.72 11.15 21.34
CA GLU A 10 4.57 10.48 20.75
C GLU A 10 3.42 11.47 20.49
N GLU A 11 3.11 12.34 21.44
CA GLU A 11 2.12 13.40 21.28
C GLU A 11 2.53 14.40 20.21
N MET A 12 3.82 14.74 20.15
CA MET A 12 4.36 15.62 19.12
C MET A 12 4.28 14.99 17.73
N VAL A 13 4.60 13.69 17.60
CA VAL A 13 4.48 12.95 16.34
C VAL A 13 3.02 12.81 15.92
N ALA A 14 2.10 12.57 16.85
CA ALA A 14 0.67 12.51 16.56
C ALA A 14 0.14 13.86 16.02
N ALA A 15 0.55 14.98 16.61
CA ALA A 15 0.20 16.32 16.12
C ALA A 15 0.81 16.58 14.74
N ALA A 16 2.07 16.21 14.50
CA ALA A 16 2.72 16.33 13.21
C ALA A 16 2.03 15.48 12.14
N LEU A 17 1.62 14.25 12.47
CA LEU A 17 0.86 13.37 11.56
C LEU A 17 -0.50 14.01 11.19
N GLN A 18 -1.17 14.67 12.14
CA GLN A 18 -2.41 15.39 11.88
C GLN A 18 -2.19 16.61 10.96
N VAL A 19 -1.07 17.31 11.10
CA VAL A 19 -0.69 18.38 10.14
C VAL A 19 -0.51 17.81 8.74
N VAL A 20 0.16 16.64 8.60
CA VAL A 20 0.33 15.99 7.30
C VAL A 20 -1.01 15.57 6.69
N ARG A 21 -1.93 15.02 7.46
CA ARG A 21 -3.28 14.65 6.99
C ARG A 21 -4.06 15.82 6.38
N THR A 22 -3.82 17.04 6.89
CA THR A 22 -4.57 18.22 6.46
C THR A 22 -3.84 19.09 5.44
N LYS A 23 -2.50 19.06 5.42
CA LYS A 23 -1.68 19.99 4.64
C LYS A 23 -0.60 19.30 3.79
N GLY A 24 -0.55 17.97 3.78
CA GLY A 24 0.52 17.20 3.16
C GLY A 24 1.87 17.35 3.87
N ILE A 25 2.86 16.61 3.41
CA ILE A 25 4.22 16.63 3.99
C ILE A 25 4.91 17.97 3.82
N GLU A 26 4.65 18.67 2.73
CA GLU A 26 5.21 20.01 2.46
C GLU A 26 4.65 21.06 3.44
N GLY A 27 3.44 20.85 3.96
CA GLY A 27 2.84 21.67 5.00
C GLY A 27 3.39 21.43 6.41
N LEU A 28 4.23 20.40 6.59
CA LEU A 28 4.82 20.08 7.89
C LEU A 28 6.08 20.94 8.12
N THR A 29 5.90 22.01 8.86
CA THR A 29 6.95 22.93 9.31
C THR A 29 6.99 23.00 10.84
N ALA A 30 8.09 23.50 11.42
CA ALA A 30 8.16 23.72 12.86
C ALA A 30 7.03 24.65 13.36
N LYS A 31 6.65 25.64 12.55
CA LYS A 31 5.56 26.57 12.87
C LYS A 31 4.20 25.86 12.88
N THR A 32 3.83 25.13 11.81
CA THR A 32 2.54 24.45 11.73
C THR A 32 2.38 23.36 12.80
N MET A 33 3.49 22.69 13.14
CA MET A 33 3.53 21.72 14.24
C MET A 33 3.36 22.40 15.62
N ALA A 34 4.05 23.54 15.83
CA ALA A 34 3.94 24.31 17.07
C ALA A 34 2.52 24.87 17.24
N ASP A 35 1.91 25.38 16.17
CA ASP A 35 0.53 25.85 16.14
C ASP A 35 -0.46 24.72 16.52
N ALA A 36 -0.26 23.51 15.96
CA ALA A 36 -1.09 22.34 16.27
C ALA A 36 -0.95 21.87 17.75
N LEU A 37 0.23 22.10 18.36
CA LEU A 37 0.48 21.78 19.77
C LEU A 37 0.11 22.92 20.74
N GLY A 38 -0.21 24.10 20.23
CA GLY A 38 -0.44 25.28 21.08
C GLY A 38 0.82 25.68 21.89
N THR A 39 2.00 25.67 21.22
CA THR A 39 3.30 25.95 21.87
C THR A 39 4.23 26.71 20.92
N SER A 40 5.44 27.03 21.38
CA SER A 40 6.53 27.54 20.52
C SER A 40 7.26 26.41 19.80
N THR A 41 8.12 26.74 18.85
CA THR A 41 8.93 25.74 18.11
C THR A 41 10.07 25.14 18.94
N GLN A 42 10.48 25.77 20.04
CA GLN A 42 11.62 25.35 20.84
C GLN A 42 11.49 23.92 21.41
N PRO A 43 10.33 23.48 21.99
CA PRO A 43 10.16 22.09 22.46
C PRO A 43 10.37 21.07 21.35
N ILE A 44 9.99 21.38 20.10
CA ILE A 44 10.14 20.49 18.96
C ILE A 44 11.62 20.26 18.65
N PHE A 45 12.40 21.32 18.54
CA PHE A 45 13.84 21.20 18.31
C PHE A 45 14.57 20.60 19.49
N THR A 46 14.11 20.81 20.74
CA THR A 46 14.64 20.15 21.93
C THR A 46 14.43 18.64 21.87
N ALA A 47 13.25 18.19 21.39
CA ALA A 47 12.89 16.78 21.35
C ALA A 47 13.51 16.02 20.16
N PHE A 48 13.60 16.67 18.98
CA PHE A 48 13.96 16.00 17.72
C PHE A 48 15.28 16.51 17.11
N GLY A 49 15.77 17.65 17.50
CA GLY A 49 16.97 18.28 16.93
C GLY A 49 16.75 18.93 15.57
N SER A 50 16.02 18.29 14.64
CA SER A 50 15.75 18.83 13.30
C SER A 50 14.36 18.43 12.81
N MET A 51 13.87 19.15 11.77
CA MET A 51 12.63 18.79 11.09
C MET A 51 12.77 17.52 10.24
N ASP A 52 13.96 17.13 9.86
CA ASP A 52 14.19 15.89 9.12
C ASP A 52 13.93 14.67 9.99
N ILE A 53 14.33 14.73 11.26
CA ILE A 53 13.97 13.68 12.25
C ILE A 53 12.45 13.65 12.48
N VAL A 54 11.80 14.82 12.58
CA VAL A 54 10.32 14.87 12.67
C VAL A 54 9.67 14.19 11.47
N ARG A 55 10.16 14.48 10.24
CA ARG A 55 9.62 13.84 9.02
C ARG A 55 9.81 12.33 9.02
N GLN A 56 10.96 11.83 9.47
CA GLN A 56 11.22 10.39 9.62
C GLN A 56 10.24 9.74 10.60
N GLU A 57 10.01 10.34 11.76
CA GLU A 57 9.07 9.85 12.77
C GLU A 57 7.62 9.86 12.27
N VAL A 58 7.23 10.89 11.53
CA VAL A 58 5.91 10.99 10.89
C VAL A 58 5.75 9.92 9.82
N CYS A 59 6.78 9.66 9.00
CA CYS A 59 6.77 8.59 8.02
C CYS A 59 6.59 7.22 8.70
N ALA A 60 7.33 6.95 9.79
CA ALA A 60 7.16 5.74 10.58
C ALA A 60 5.75 5.65 11.21
N ALA A 61 5.18 6.77 11.65
CA ALA A 61 3.81 6.81 12.15
C ALA A 61 2.79 6.54 11.03
N ALA A 62 2.99 7.05 9.82
CA ALA A 62 2.15 6.78 8.65
C ALA A 62 2.19 5.30 8.26
N VAL A 63 3.38 4.65 8.31
CA VAL A 63 3.50 3.19 8.12
C VAL A 63 2.66 2.42 9.13
N ARG A 64 2.70 2.79 10.41
CA ARG A 64 1.84 2.17 11.44
C ARG A 64 0.35 2.35 11.18
N VAL A 65 -0.07 3.48 10.58
CA VAL A 65 -1.46 3.65 10.11
C VAL A 65 -1.77 2.67 9.00
N TYR A 66 -0.92 2.59 7.98
CA TYR A 66 -1.06 1.67 6.86
C TYR A 66 -1.11 0.19 7.31
N ASP A 67 -0.25 -0.22 8.25
CA ASP A 67 -0.25 -1.57 8.81
C ASP A 67 -1.57 -1.93 9.50
N ARG A 68 -2.28 -0.97 10.09
CA ARG A 68 -3.61 -1.23 10.67
C ARG A 68 -4.63 -1.61 9.60
N TYR A 69 -4.62 -0.95 8.43
CA TYR A 69 -5.48 -1.33 7.31
C TYR A 69 -5.12 -2.72 6.79
N THR A 70 -3.83 -3.01 6.61
CA THR A 70 -3.37 -4.33 6.19
C THR A 70 -3.83 -5.43 7.15
N ASN A 71 -3.61 -5.24 8.45
CA ASN A 71 -4.02 -6.20 9.47
C ASN A 71 -5.54 -6.38 9.52
N ALA A 72 -6.33 -5.32 9.33
CA ALA A 72 -7.77 -5.42 9.21
C ALA A 72 -8.17 -6.28 8.00
N GLY A 73 -7.49 -6.11 6.86
CA GLY A 73 -7.73 -6.92 5.67
C GLY A 73 -7.42 -8.40 5.87
N LEU A 74 -6.36 -8.73 6.60
CA LEU A 74 -6.00 -10.11 6.93
C LEU A 74 -7.03 -10.82 7.83
N GLN A 75 -7.90 -10.09 8.52
CA GLN A 75 -8.98 -10.64 9.34
C GLN A 75 -10.30 -10.83 8.56
N GLU A 76 -10.35 -10.40 7.29
CA GLU A 76 -11.53 -10.57 6.44
C GLU A 76 -11.74 -12.04 6.06
N LYS A 77 -12.96 -12.41 5.67
CA LYS A 77 -13.32 -13.77 5.25
C LYS A 77 -12.43 -14.31 4.11
N ILE A 78 -12.00 -13.44 3.23
CA ILE A 78 -11.03 -13.71 2.17
C ILE A 78 -9.84 -12.76 2.42
N PRO A 79 -8.86 -13.18 3.24
CA PRO A 79 -7.85 -12.26 3.80
C PRO A 79 -7.10 -11.46 2.74
N PHE A 80 -6.69 -12.09 1.65
CA PHE A 80 -5.91 -11.38 0.66
C PHE A 80 -6.73 -10.39 -0.18
N PHE A 81 -7.99 -10.71 -0.49
CA PHE A 81 -8.93 -9.76 -1.08
C PHE A 81 -9.19 -8.59 -0.10
N GLY A 82 -9.36 -8.91 1.18
CA GLY A 82 -9.49 -7.94 2.25
C GLY A 82 -8.30 -6.97 2.30
N VAL A 83 -7.06 -7.47 2.22
CA VAL A 83 -5.85 -6.62 2.16
C VAL A 83 -5.89 -5.66 0.97
N GLY A 84 -6.29 -6.15 -0.22
CA GLY A 84 -6.44 -5.31 -1.42
C GLY A 84 -7.48 -4.20 -1.22
N MET A 85 -8.66 -4.54 -0.70
CA MET A 85 -9.72 -3.57 -0.43
C MET A 85 -9.37 -2.59 0.68
N GLN A 86 -8.66 -3.02 1.72
CA GLN A 86 -8.18 -2.13 2.77
C GLN A 86 -7.07 -1.19 2.27
N TYR A 87 -6.26 -1.60 1.31
CA TYR A 87 -5.30 -0.72 0.63
C TYR A 87 -6.03 0.39 -0.15
N ILE A 88 -7.09 0.05 -0.91
CA ILE A 88 -7.98 1.02 -1.58
C ILE A 88 -8.61 1.97 -0.56
N ARG A 89 -9.10 1.44 0.54
CA ARG A 89 -9.70 2.22 1.62
C ARG A 89 -8.70 3.18 2.26
N PHE A 90 -7.46 2.75 2.51
CA PHE A 90 -6.39 3.61 2.97
C PHE A 90 -6.15 4.79 2.02
N ALA A 91 -6.12 4.55 0.70
CA ALA A 91 -5.96 5.61 -0.29
C ALA A 91 -7.11 6.63 -0.25
N ARG A 92 -8.35 6.20 -0.01
CA ARG A 92 -9.54 7.08 0.10
C ARG A 92 -9.59 7.87 1.41
N GLU A 93 -9.32 7.22 2.53
CA GLU A 93 -9.48 7.82 3.86
C GLU A 93 -8.25 8.61 4.30
N GLU A 94 -7.07 8.25 3.80
CA GLU A 94 -5.78 8.83 4.20
C GLU A 94 -4.96 9.28 2.96
N PRO A 95 -5.51 10.10 2.04
CA PRO A 95 -4.88 10.42 0.77
C PRO A 95 -3.51 11.10 0.93
N GLU A 96 -3.32 11.95 1.94
CA GLU A 96 -2.03 12.61 2.18
C GLU A 96 -0.98 11.66 2.78
N LEU A 97 -1.40 10.67 3.58
CA LEU A 97 -0.50 9.62 4.03
C LEU A 97 -0.14 8.66 2.89
N TYR A 98 -1.09 8.39 1.99
CA TYR A 98 -0.80 7.65 0.76
C TYR A 98 0.22 8.37 -0.11
N ARG A 99 0.05 9.69 -0.34
CA ARG A 99 1.03 10.52 -1.06
C ARG A 99 2.40 10.44 -0.41
N LEU A 100 2.46 10.60 0.91
CA LEU A 100 3.70 10.52 1.68
C LEU A 100 4.43 9.19 1.48
N LEU A 101 3.70 8.06 1.59
CA LEU A 101 4.32 6.73 1.57
C LEU A 101 4.65 6.23 0.17
N PHE A 102 3.87 6.61 -0.85
CA PHE A 102 3.95 5.98 -2.16
C PHE A 102 4.28 6.92 -3.32
N LEU A 103 3.97 8.22 -3.23
CA LEU A 103 4.10 9.14 -4.34
C LEU A 103 5.19 10.20 -4.13
N THR A 104 5.58 10.46 -2.87
CA THR A 104 6.61 11.46 -2.57
C THR A 104 7.99 10.81 -2.68
N ARG A 105 8.87 11.38 -3.52
CA ARG A 105 10.30 11.05 -3.47
C ARG A 105 10.89 11.72 -2.24
N ALA A 106 11.11 10.97 -1.19
CA ALA A 106 11.88 11.46 -0.06
C ALA A 106 13.32 11.71 -0.52
N GLN A 107 13.76 12.97 -0.42
CA GLN A 107 15.17 13.31 -0.63
C GLN A 107 16.00 12.65 0.48
N GLY A 108 16.67 11.55 0.12
CA GLY A 108 17.77 10.98 0.91
C GLY A 108 17.43 9.91 1.95
N GLN A 109 16.24 9.83 2.56
CA GLN A 109 15.91 8.88 3.63
C GLN A 109 14.40 8.69 3.78
N GLY A 110 13.70 8.33 2.73
CA GLY A 110 12.26 8.15 2.79
C GLY A 110 11.82 6.74 2.47
N TRP A 111 10.66 6.42 2.94
CA TRP A 111 9.90 5.26 2.56
C TRP A 111 9.50 5.38 1.09
N SER A 112 9.70 4.34 0.28
CA SER A 112 9.34 4.34 -1.14
C SER A 112 8.22 3.35 -1.41
N ALA A 113 7.52 3.50 -2.55
CA ALA A 113 6.51 2.55 -2.98
C ALA A 113 7.05 1.11 -3.03
N MET A 114 8.30 0.92 -3.48
CA MET A 114 8.93 -0.40 -3.53
C MET A 114 9.31 -0.95 -2.15
N GLN A 115 9.69 -0.09 -1.21
CA GLN A 115 9.92 -0.51 0.19
C GLN A 115 8.60 -0.89 0.86
N SER A 116 7.53 -0.13 0.60
CA SER A 116 6.18 -0.45 1.06
C SER A 116 5.68 -1.77 0.49
N MET A 117 5.93 -2.02 -0.81
CA MET A 117 5.61 -3.31 -1.44
C MET A 117 6.32 -4.47 -0.75
N LYS A 118 7.64 -4.36 -0.52
CA LYS A 118 8.44 -5.41 0.14
C LYS A 118 7.99 -5.63 1.59
N HIS A 119 7.70 -4.57 2.32
CA HIS A 119 7.18 -4.65 3.68
C HIS A 119 5.87 -5.44 3.72
N LEU A 120 4.89 -5.05 2.88
CA LEU A 120 3.61 -5.72 2.80
C LEU A 120 3.73 -7.17 2.32
N GLN A 121 4.58 -7.44 1.31
CA GLN A 121 4.88 -8.78 0.81
C GLN A 121 5.34 -9.71 1.95
N THR A 122 6.29 -9.25 2.77
CA THR A 122 6.79 -10.03 3.91
C THR A 122 5.68 -10.34 4.92
N LEU A 123 4.79 -9.37 5.15
CA LEU A 123 3.69 -9.51 6.11
C LEU A 123 2.62 -10.51 5.63
N VAL A 124 2.26 -10.48 4.35
CA VAL A 124 1.14 -11.30 3.81
C VAL A 124 1.57 -12.65 3.25
N ARG A 125 2.85 -12.84 2.92
CA ARG A 125 3.36 -14.07 2.29
C ARG A 125 2.97 -15.36 3.02
N PRO A 126 3.14 -15.50 4.35
CA PRO A 126 2.77 -16.73 5.05
C PRO A 126 1.30 -17.09 4.85
N THR A 127 0.42 -16.10 4.94
CA THR A 127 -1.03 -16.27 4.73
C THR A 127 -1.36 -16.70 3.30
N LEU A 128 -0.67 -16.12 2.30
CA LEU A 128 -0.84 -16.51 0.89
C LEU A 128 -0.43 -17.96 0.65
N MET A 129 0.73 -18.37 1.17
CA MET A 129 1.23 -19.74 1.02
C MET A 129 0.28 -20.74 1.67
N GLU A 130 -0.25 -20.43 2.85
CA GLU A 130 -1.19 -21.27 3.58
C GLU A 130 -2.55 -21.41 2.85
N ILE A 131 -3.17 -20.28 2.45
CA ILE A 131 -4.52 -20.30 1.87
C ILE A 131 -4.51 -20.91 0.46
N TYR A 132 -3.55 -20.52 -0.37
CA TYR A 132 -3.51 -20.92 -1.78
C TYR A 132 -2.70 -22.20 -2.04
N GLN A 133 -2.02 -22.75 -1.02
CA GLN A 133 -1.14 -23.93 -1.15
C GLN A 133 -0.15 -23.73 -2.31
N ILE A 134 0.60 -22.63 -2.25
CA ILE A 134 1.61 -22.22 -3.24
C ILE A 134 2.97 -22.04 -2.58
N THR A 135 4.02 -22.14 -3.38
CA THR A 135 5.40 -21.93 -2.95
C THR A 135 5.67 -20.47 -2.66
N GLU A 136 6.80 -20.17 -2.00
CA GLU A 136 7.24 -18.80 -1.73
C GLU A 136 7.38 -17.99 -3.02
N LEU A 137 8.01 -18.57 -4.06
CA LEU A 137 8.20 -17.93 -5.36
C LEU A 137 6.86 -17.58 -6.03
N GLU A 138 5.89 -18.49 -5.96
CA GLU A 138 4.55 -18.30 -6.50
C GLU A 138 3.76 -17.24 -5.70
N ALA A 139 3.91 -17.24 -4.38
CA ALA A 139 3.29 -16.23 -3.50
C ALA A 139 3.86 -14.83 -3.78
N ASP A 140 5.16 -14.73 -3.99
CA ASP A 140 5.84 -13.47 -4.31
C ASP A 140 5.41 -12.91 -5.67
N LEU A 141 5.30 -13.77 -6.69
CA LEU A 141 4.78 -13.37 -8.00
C LEU A 141 3.32 -12.93 -7.90
N TYR A 142 2.47 -13.76 -7.27
CA TYR A 142 1.05 -13.48 -7.10
C TYR A 142 0.82 -12.14 -6.39
N PHE A 143 1.52 -11.91 -5.28
CA PHE A 143 1.46 -10.67 -4.54
C PHE A 143 1.91 -9.47 -5.37
N ARG A 144 3.09 -9.57 -6.01
CA ARG A 144 3.68 -8.48 -6.81
C ARG A 144 2.72 -8.01 -7.90
N ASP A 145 2.18 -8.94 -8.67
CA ASP A 145 1.38 -8.62 -9.84
C ASP A 145 0.03 -8.02 -9.44
N LEU A 146 -0.60 -8.55 -8.39
CA LEU A 146 -1.83 -7.97 -7.86
C LEU A 146 -1.59 -6.63 -7.16
N TRP A 147 -0.44 -6.47 -6.49
CA TRP A 147 -0.08 -5.20 -5.87
C TRP A 147 0.05 -4.08 -6.89
N PHE A 148 0.61 -4.32 -8.07
CA PHE A 148 0.67 -3.31 -9.14
C PHE A 148 -0.73 -2.83 -9.55
N VAL A 149 -1.71 -3.73 -9.63
CA VAL A 149 -3.10 -3.37 -9.96
C VAL A 149 -3.72 -2.53 -8.84
N VAL A 150 -3.61 -2.99 -7.59
CA VAL A 150 -4.14 -2.28 -6.42
C VAL A 150 -3.49 -0.90 -6.28
N HIS A 151 -2.17 -0.82 -6.45
CA HIS A 151 -1.42 0.43 -6.35
C HIS A 151 -1.81 1.42 -7.46
N SER A 152 -1.99 0.94 -8.70
CA SER A 152 -2.45 1.79 -9.81
C SER A 152 -3.84 2.37 -9.54
N LEU A 153 -4.80 1.53 -9.13
CA LEU A 153 -6.16 1.97 -8.78
C LEU A 153 -6.14 2.98 -7.62
N SER A 154 -5.35 2.71 -6.57
CA SER A 154 -5.20 3.61 -5.43
C SER A 154 -4.58 4.95 -5.82
N THR A 155 -3.62 4.94 -6.74
CA THR A 155 -3.02 6.18 -7.28
C THR A 155 -4.06 6.99 -8.04
N LEU A 156 -4.86 6.36 -8.92
CA LEU A 156 -5.96 7.02 -9.61
C LEU A 156 -6.99 7.63 -8.63
N ILE A 157 -7.29 6.93 -7.54
CA ILE A 157 -8.18 7.46 -6.48
C ILE A 157 -7.60 8.72 -5.87
N VAL A 158 -6.33 8.69 -5.47
CA VAL A 158 -5.68 9.81 -4.78
C VAL A 158 -5.45 11.00 -5.72
N THR A 159 -5.28 10.76 -7.03
CA THR A 159 -5.19 11.84 -8.05
C THR A 159 -6.56 12.37 -8.48
N GLY A 160 -7.65 11.71 -8.11
CA GLY A 160 -9.01 12.13 -8.48
C GLY A 160 -9.48 11.63 -9.85
N ASP A 161 -8.73 10.70 -10.47
CA ASP A 161 -9.00 10.22 -11.84
C ASP A 161 -9.65 8.83 -11.88
N CYS A 162 -9.97 8.22 -10.74
CA CYS A 162 -10.58 6.90 -10.67
C CYS A 162 -12.11 6.98 -10.89
N PRO A 163 -12.65 6.45 -12.00
CA PRO A 163 -14.09 6.49 -12.27
C PRO A 163 -14.84 5.32 -11.60
N TYR A 164 -14.12 4.35 -11.01
CA TYR A 164 -14.70 3.09 -10.56
C TYR A 164 -15.22 3.17 -9.13
N SER A 165 -16.39 2.55 -8.91
CA SER A 165 -16.94 2.25 -7.60
C SER A 165 -16.15 1.13 -6.90
N ASP A 166 -16.33 0.98 -5.59
CA ASP A 166 -15.67 -0.11 -4.83
C ASP A 166 -16.11 -1.50 -5.31
N GLN A 167 -17.34 -1.64 -5.80
CA GLN A 167 -17.83 -2.88 -6.40
C GLN A 167 -17.07 -3.23 -7.68
N GLU A 168 -16.88 -2.27 -8.58
CA GLU A 168 -16.13 -2.46 -9.83
C GLU A 168 -14.66 -2.72 -9.56
N ILE A 169 -14.06 -2.01 -8.61
CA ILE A 169 -12.69 -2.28 -8.14
C ILE A 169 -12.58 -3.72 -7.62
N GLY A 170 -13.53 -4.17 -6.80
CA GLY A 170 -13.59 -5.54 -6.29
C GLY A 170 -13.67 -6.59 -7.41
N GLN A 171 -14.44 -6.30 -8.48
CA GLN A 171 -14.52 -7.18 -9.65
C GLN A 171 -13.19 -7.24 -10.40
N VAL A 172 -12.51 -6.11 -10.60
CA VAL A 172 -11.17 -6.06 -11.22
C VAL A 172 -10.18 -6.88 -10.40
N LEU A 173 -10.10 -6.66 -9.08
CA LEU A 173 -9.18 -7.39 -8.22
C LEU A 173 -9.45 -8.90 -8.23
N THR A 174 -10.72 -9.30 -8.20
CA THR A 174 -11.12 -10.70 -8.28
C THR A 174 -10.71 -11.34 -9.61
N GLY A 175 -10.98 -10.66 -10.72
CA GLY A 175 -10.63 -11.15 -12.07
C GLY A 175 -9.13 -11.33 -12.24
N VAL A 176 -8.34 -10.34 -11.84
CA VAL A 176 -6.87 -10.41 -11.90
C VAL A 176 -6.32 -11.50 -10.97
N SER A 177 -6.82 -11.57 -9.74
CA SER A 177 -6.44 -12.60 -8.76
C SER A 177 -6.64 -14.02 -9.32
N ILE A 178 -7.83 -14.31 -9.86
CA ILE A 178 -8.14 -15.60 -10.49
C ILE A 178 -7.21 -15.88 -11.67
N SER A 179 -6.94 -14.88 -12.50
CA SER A 179 -6.09 -15.03 -13.69
C SER A 179 -4.65 -15.37 -13.32
N ILE A 180 -4.07 -14.66 -12.35
CA ILE A 180 -2.71 -14.93 -11.87
C ILE A 180 -2.65 -16.34 -11.24
N TYR A 181 -3.61 -16.68 -10.37
CA TYR A 181 -3.62 -17.99 -9.71
C TYR A 181 -3.74 -19.14 -10.69
N LYS A 182 -4.63 -19.03 -11.70
CA LYS A 182 -4.74 -20.01 -12.78
C LYS A 182 -3.44 -20.15 -13.56
N SER A 183 -2.81 -19.04 -13.92
CA SER A 183 -1.53 -19.06 -14.63
C SER A 183 -0.45 -19.78 -13.83
N ILE A 184 -0.37 -19.56 -12.51
CA ILE A 184 0.54 -20.26 -11.61
C ILE A 184 0.29 -21.77 -11.63
N LYS A 185 -1.00 -22.21 -11.61
CA LYS A 185 -1.36 -23.64 -11.51
C LYS A 185 -1.34 -24.36 -12.86
N GLU A 186 -1.62 -23.69 -13.96
CA GLU A 186 -1.82 -24.30 -15.27
C GLU A 186 -0.60 -24.19 -16.18
N ILE A 187 0.29 -23.22 -15.94
CA ILE A 187 1.46 -22.97 -16.79
C ILE A 187 2.75 -23.33 -16.05
N THR A 188 3.35 -24.47 -16.40
CA THR A 188 4.61 -24.91 -15.80
C THR A 188 5.71 -23.86 -16.00
N GLY A 189 6.40 -23.48 -14.91
CA GLY A 189 7.48 -22.50 -14.93
C GLY A 189 6.99 -21.03 -14.96
N PHE A 190 5.69 -20.76 -14.85
CA PHE A 190 5.14 -19.40 -14.87
C PHE A 190 5.76 -18.50 -13.81
N ALA A 191 5.80 -18.94 -12.56
CA ALA A 191 6.36 -18.15 -11.47
C ALA A 191 7.89 -17.94 -11.59
N ALA A 192 8.58 -18.92 -12.16
CA ALA A 192 10.02 -18.81 -12.41
C ALA A 192 10.38 -18.01 -13.69
N GLY A 193 9.38 -17.64 -14.49
CA GLY A 193 9.61 -16.96 -15.78
C GLY A 193 10.28 -17.84 -16.84
N THR A 194 10.21 -19.16 -16.68
CA THR A 194 10.86 -20.14 -17.58
C THR A 194 9.88 -20.78 -18.57
N PHE A 195 8.62 -20.36 -18.57
CA PHE A 195 7.59 -20.89 -19.47
C PHE A 195 7.77 -20.40 -20.92
N ASP A 196 7.31 -21.20 -21.90
CA ASP A 196 7.24 -20.78 -23.31
C ASP A 196 6.07 -19.79 -23.49
N ARG A 197 6.40 -18.50 -23.52
CA ARG A 197 5.42 -17.41 -23.69
C ARG A 197 4.63 -17.56 -24.99
N ASP A 198 5.28 -17.88 -26.10
CA ASP A 198 4.63 -17.94 -27.40
C ASP A 198 3.70 -19.16 -27.51
N ALA A 199 4.07 -20.29 -26.91
CA ALA A 199 3.18 -21.45 -26.78
C ALA A 199 1.97 -21.14 -25.89
N ALA A 200 2.16 -20.44 -24.75
CA ALA A 200 1.07 -20.03 -23.89
C ALA A 200 0.09 -19.08 -24.62
N PHE A 201 0.59 -18.08 -25.34
CA PHE A 201 -0.27 -17.19 -26.13
C PHE A 201 -0.99 -17.91 -27.26
N ARG A 202 -0.30 -18.81 -28.00
CA ARG A 202 -0.97 -19.62 -29.06
C ARG A 202 -2.09 -20.47 -28.49
N ALA A 203 -1.92 -21.05 -27.30
CA ALA A 203 -2.94 -21.85 -26.65
C ALA A 203 -4.18 -21.01 -26.24
N LEU A 204 -3.99 -19.73 -25.93
CA LEU A 204 -5.09 -18.80 -25.64
C LEU A 204 -5.83 -18.34 -26.91
N VAL A 205 -5.09 -17.99 -27.94
CA VAL A 205 -5.65 -17.45 -29.21
C VAL A 205 -6.24 -18.56 -30.08
N GLY A 206 -5.65 -19.77 -30.07
CA GLY A 206 -6.12 -20.93 -30.84
C GLY A 206 -7.47 -21.50 -30.37
N LYS A 207 -7.92 -21.11 -29.19
CA LYS A 207 -9.31 -21.30 -28.73
C LYS A 207 -10.15 -20.10 -29.19
N GLY A 208 -10.31 -19.93 -30.52
CA GLY A 208 -11.14 -18.88 -31.11
C GLY A 208 -12.51 -18.74 -30.44
N PRO A 209 -13.24 -17.65 -30.65
CA PRO A 209 -14.56 -17.44 -30.05
C PRO A 209 -15.42 -18.68 -30.33
N ARG A 210 -16.05 -19.22 -29.28
CA ARG A 210 -17.06 -20.25 -29.47
C ARG A 210 -18.12 -19.64 -30.37
N VAL A 211 -18.14 -20.05 -31.66
CA VAL A 211 -19.28 -19.81 -32.52
C VAL A 211 -20.43 -20.54 -31.80
N GLN A 212 -21.40 -19.80 -31.31
CA GLN A 212 -22.69 -20.41 -30.94
C GLN A 212 -23.24 -20.94 -32.28
N GLU A 213 -23.20 -22.25 -32.42
CA GLU A 213 -24.02 -22.92 -33.42
C GLU A 213 -25.46 -22.73 -32.91
N ASP A 214 -26.15 -21.75 -33.48
CA ASP A 214 -27.60 -21.62 -33.37
C ASP A 214 -28.21 -22.80 -34.11
N ASP A 215 -28.77 -23.75 -33.33
CA ASP A 215 -29.73 -24.77 -33.81
C ASP A 215 -31.14 -24.17 -33.93
#